data_ef37a0496d5d4f7d6993ffd0086af1c1
#
_entry.id   ef37a0496d5d4f7d6993ffd0086af1c1
#
_cell.length_a   1.000
_cell.length_b   1.000
_cell.length_c   1.000
_cell.angle_alpha   90.00
_cell.angle_beta   90.00
_cell.angle_gamma   90.00
#
_symmetry.space_group_name_H-M   'P 1'
#
loop_
_entity.id
_entity.type
_entity.pdbx_description
1 polymer ?
#
loop_
_entity_poly.entity_id
_entity_poly.type
_entity_poly.pdbx_seq_one_letter_code
_entity_poly.pdbx_strand_id
1 'polypeptide(L)'
;DNAIWYLLNTSLGSSINSISALLKEYAPQWTNPSYFDDFFDALSAAIFTAGDWNLFYEVYESIKNYTSDSIRSQFSYLLGRLIQTGHINSSKENMIQAFETAYSYENSIYYSSLAKYQLIKNNVDISKIKNRSLNTQSQEQINFEAGILLEGYATFGFPEKIYKTWSN
;
A
#
# COMPACT_ATOMS: atom_id res chain seq x y z
N ASP A 1 -5.83 -13.12 14.08
CA ASP A 1 -6.09 -11.95 13.23
C ASP A 1 -7.54 -11.46 13.34
N ASN A 2 -8.55 -12.38 13.33
CA ASN A 2 -9.96 -12.01 13.32
C ASN A 2 -10.37 -11.10 14.51
N ALA A 3 -9.99 -11.48 15.74
CA ALA A 3 -10.31 -10.67 16.94
C ALA A 3 -9.65 -9.28 16.89
N ILE A 4 -8.41 -9.21 16.41
CA ILE A 4 -7.70 -7.94 16.25
C ILE A 4 -8.39 -7.08 15.19
N TRP A 5 -8.80 -7.67 14.06
CA TRP A 5 -9.53 -6.98 12.99
C TRP A 5 -10.84 -6.35 13.52
N TYR A 6 -11.64 -7.10 14.30
CA TYR A 6 -12.86 -6.57 14.91
C TYR A 6 -12.58 -5.45 15.91
N LEU A 7 -11.51 -5.59 16.73
CA LEU A 7 -11.11 -4.54 17.66
C LEU A 7 -10.76 -3.25 16.94
N LEU A 8 -9.94 -3.34 15.88
CA LEU A 8 -9.50 -2.19 15.10
C LEU A 8 -10.67 -1.50 14.38
N ASN A 9 -11.57 -2.27 13.75
CA ASN A 9 -12.74 -1.71 13.05
C ASN A 9 -13.73 -1.06 14.02
N THR A 10 -13.96 -1.65 15.19
CA THR A 10 -14.81 -1.05 16.22
C THR A 10 -14.19 0.26 16.72
N SER A 11 -12.88 0.31 16.92
CA SER A 11 -12.17 1.49 17.37
C SER A 11 -12.15 2.59 16.30
N LEU A 12 -12.03 2.24 15.02
CA LEU A 12 -12.14 3.20 13.92
C LEU A 12 -13.50 3.92 13.91
N GLY A 13 -14.58 3.21 14.19
CA GLY A 13 -15.93 3.77 14.27
C GLY A 13 -16.20 4.63 15.52
N SER A 14 -15.42 4.46 16.60
CA SER A 14 -15.65 5.13 17.87
C SER A 14 -14.64 6.23 18.21
N SER A 15 -13.36 6.02 17.95
CA SER A 15 -12.27 6.96 18.25
C SER A 15 -11.04 6.69 17.40
N ILE A 16 -10.86 7.43 16.34
CA ILE A 16 -9.71 7.33 15.47
C ILE A 16 -8.38 7.61 16.19
N ASN A 17 -8.41 8.46 17.23
CA ASN A 17 -7.19 8.85 17.96
C ASN A 17 -6.54 7.71 18.76
N SER A 18 -7.30 6.66 19.09
CA SER A 18 -6.77 5.49 19.80
C SER A 18 -6.13 4.46 18.86
N ILE A 19 -6.31 4.60 17.56
CA ILE A 19 -5.88 3.60 16.56
C ILE A 19 -4.36 3.43 16.54
N SER A 20 -3.59 4.52 16.63
CA SER A 20 -2.12 4.43 16.58
C SER A 20 -1.56 3.60 17.74
N ALA A 21 -2.12 3.72 18.95
CA ALA A 21 -1.73 2.92 20.10
C ALA A 21 -2.07 1.44 19.92
N LEU A 22 -3.27 1.13 19.44
CA LEU A 22 -3.68 -0.25 19.15
C LEU A 22 -2.82 -0.88 18.06
N LEU A 23 -2.54 -0.17 16.99
CA LEU A 23 -1.67 -0.66 15.92
C LEU A 23 -0.25 -0.95 16.43
N LYS A 24 0.29 -0.08 17.28
CA LYS A 24 1.60 -0.27 17.89
C LYS A 24 1.67 -1.52 18.77
N GLU A 25 0.57 -1.83 19.47
CA GLU A 25 0.46 -3.01 20.34
C GLU A 25 0.23 -4.31 19.54
N TYR A 26 -0.68 -4.28 18.56
CA TYR A 26 -1.18 -5.50 17.91
C TYR A 26 -0.54 -5.80 16.55
N ALA A 27 0.01 -4.82 15.81
CA ALA A 27 0.62 -5.08 14.52
C ALA A 27 1.74 -6.14 14.54
N PRO A 28 2.59 -6.20 15.57
CA PRO A 28 3.59 -7.26 15.66
C PRO A 28 3.04 -8.68 15.89
N GLN A 29 1.75 -8.80 16.20
CA GLN A 29 1.12 -10.07 16.63
C GLN A 29 0.32 -10.76 15.52
N TRP A 30 -0.06 -10.07 14.45
CA TRP A 30 -0.83 -10.69 13.39
C TRP A 30 0.03 -11.59 12.48
N THR A 31 -0.59 -12.66 11.98
CA THR A 31 0.09 -13.70 11.20
C THR A 31 -0.13 -13.56 9.69
N ASN A 32 -1.23 -12.92 9.30
CA ASN A 32 -1.55 -12.64 7.90
C ASN A 32 -1.74 -11.13 7.68
N PRO A 33 -0.69 -10.40 7.29
CA PRO A 33 -0.77 -8.96 7.06
C PRO A 33 -1.87 -8.53 6.08
N SER A 34 -2.10 -9.30 5.01
CA SER A 34 -3.11 -8.96 3.98
C SER A 34 -4.54 -9.05 4.49
N TYR A 35 -4.77 -9.72 5.63
CA TYR A 35 -6.08 -9.80 6.27
C TYR A 35 -6.61 -8.42 6.72
N PHE A 36 -5.72 -7.44 6.87
CA PHE A 36 -6.03 -6.10 7.35
C PHE A 36 -6.07 -5.03 6.24
N ASP A 37 -5.92 -5.40 4.98
CA ASP A 37 -5.81 -4.43 3.88
C ASP A 37 -7.05 -3.54 3.77
N ASP A 38 -8.26 -4.09 3.89
CA ASP A 38 -9.53 -3.35 3.87
C ASP A 38 -9.65 -2.36 5.04
N PHE A 39 -9.19 -2.76 6.23
CA PHE A 39 -9.12 -1.88 7.39
C PHE A 39 -8.19 -0.68 7.13
N PHE A 40 -7.01 -0.90 6.53
CA PHE A 40 -6.07 0.18 6.23
C PHE A 40 -6.56 1.12 5.14
N ASP A 41 -7.30 0.61 4.15
CA ASP A 41 -7.98 1.46 3.17
C ASP A 41 -9.00 2.38 3.84
N ALA A 42 -9.84 1.84 4.72
CA ALA A 42 -10.81 2.63 5.47
C ALA A 42 -10.14 3.63 6.44
N LEU A 43 -9.07 3.21 7.13
CA LEU A 43 -8.31 4.05 8.05
C LEU A 43 -7.65 5.22 7.31
N SER A 44 -6.99 4.96 6.19
CA SER A 44 -6.35 6.03 5.41
C SER A 44 -7.39 7.05 4.94
N ALA A 45 -8.54 6.62 4.44
CA ALA A 45 -9.63 7.50 4.03
C ALA A 45 -10.16 8.34 5.20
N ALA A 46 -10.31 7.75 6.38
CA ALA A 46 -10.77 8.45 7.58
C ALA A 46 -9.78 9.51 8.05
N ILE A 47 -8.47 9.19 8.09
CA ILE A 47 -7.40 10.13 8.45
C ILE A 47 -7.34 11.31 7.45
N PHE A 48 -7.43 11.02 6.14
CA PHE A 48 -7.42 12.07 5.12
C PHE A 48 -8.66 12.96 5.20
N THR A 49 -9.82 12.39 5.51
CA THR A 49 -11.05 13.16 5.73
C THR A 49 -10.94 14.08 6.94
N ALA A 50 -10.31 13.61 8.02
CA ALA A 50 -10.05 14.40 9.22
C ALA A 50 -8.94 15.44 9.05
N GLY A 51 -8.04 15.25 8.08
CA GLY A 51 -6.84 16.09 7.90
C GLY A 51 -5.81 15.95 9.04
N ASP A 52 -5.83 14.82 9.75
CA ASP A 52 -4.90 14.58 10.87
C ASP A 52 -3.61 13.93 10.39
N TRP A 53 -2.68 14.78 9.95
CA TRP A 53 -1.40 14.34 9.39
C TRP A 53 -0.42 13.80 10.46
N ASN A 54 -0.56 14.22 11.71
CA ASN A 54 0.21 13.67 12.82
C ASN A 54 -0.22 12.22 13.08
N LEU A 55 -1.51 11.97 13.15
CA LEU A 55 -2.03 10.60 13.26
C LEU A 55 -1.60 9.74 12.08
N PHE A 56 -1.63 10.27 10.85
CA PHE A 56 -1.12 9.53 9.69
C PHE A 56 0.32 9.07 9.88
N TYR A 57 1.19 9.98 10.33
CA TYR A 57 2.59 9.67 10.55
C TYR A 57 2.80 8.65 11.68
N GLU A 58 2.08 8.77 12.78
CA GLU A 58 2.11 7.80 13.89
C GLU A 58 1.66 6.41 13.45
N VAL A 59 0.58 6.33 12.67
CA VAL A 59 0.09 5.08 12.07
C VAL A 59 1.15 4.50 11.16
N TYR A 60 1.70 5.26 10.22
CA TYR A 60 2.76 4.82 9.32
C TYR A 60 3.94 4.20 10.08
N GLU A 61 4.46 4.89 11.09
CA GLU A 61 5.57 4.40 11.92
C GLU A 61 5.24 3.08 12.64
N SER A 62 3.98 2.92 13.05
CA SER A 62 3.53 1.72 13.77
C SER A 62 3.41 0.49 12.86
N ILE A 63 3.08 0.68 11.57
CA ILE A 63 2.71 -0.42 10.67
C ILE A 63 3.74 -0.73 9.58
N LYS A 64 4.69 0.14 9.30
CA LYS A 64 5.63 0.04 8.15
C LYS A 64 6.35 -1.29 8.00
N ASN A 65 6.49 -2.07 9.08
CA ASN A 65 7.17 -3.37 9.07
C ASN A 65 6.19 -4.57 9.13
N TYR A 66 4.90 -4.34 9.32
CA TYR A 66 3.95 -5.40 9.68
C TYR A 66 2.78 -5.55 8.70
N THR A 67 2.64 -4.69 7.71
CA THR A 67 1.55 -4.74 6.72
C THR A 67 1.94 -5.52 5.46
N SER A 68 0.94 -5.77 4.61
CA SER A 68 1.15 -6.31 3.26
C SER A 68 1.98 -5.36 2.41
N ASP A 69 2.56 -5.88 1.32
CA ASP A 69 3.31 -5.07 0.35
C ASP A 69 2.43 -3.97 -0.28
N SER A 70 1.14 -4.27 -0.48
CA SER A 70 0.17 -3.30 -1.01
C SER A 70 0.01 -2.11 -0.08
N ILE A 71 -0.23 -2.35 1.21
CA ILE A 71 -0.39 -1.29 2.21
C ILE A 71 0.92 -0.54 2.46
N ARG A 72 2.06 -1.23 2.46
CA ARG A 72 3.38 -0.56 2.56
C ARG A 72 3.60 0.41 1.42
N SER A 73 3.33 -0.02 0.20
CA SER A 73 3.43 0.83 -0.99
C SER A 73 2.49 2.03 -0.89
N GLN A 74 1.22 1.80 -0.55
CA GLN A 74 0.20 2.84 -0.38
C GLN A 74 0.62 3.89 0.65
N PHE A 75 0.88 3.47 1.89
CA PHE A 75 1.19 4.40 2.97
C PHE A 75 2.53 5.12 2.75
N SER A 76 3.53 4.45 2.17
CA SER A 76 4.79 5.10 1.81
C SER A 76 4.59 6.15 0.72
N TYR A 77 3.79 5.87 -0.32
CA TYR A 77 3.45 6.85 -1.34
C TYR A 77 2.71 8.06 -0.75
N LEU A 78 1.71 7.80 0.09
CA LEU A 78 0.94 8.86 0.76
C LEU A 78 1.83 9.72 1.66
N LEU A 79 2.75 9.12 2.42
CA LEU A 79 3.74 9.85 3.21
C LEU A 79 4.60 10.78 2.32
N GLY A 80 5.15 10.25 1.23
CA GLY A 80 5.93 11.05 0.29
C GLY A 80 5.13 12.24 -0.25
N ARG A 81 3.83 12.06 -0.54
CA ARG A 81 2.95 13.13 -0.99
C ARG A 81 2.65 14.16 0.10
N LEU A 82 2.41 13.74 1.34
CA LEU A 82 2.16 14.64 2.47
C LEU A 82 3.39 15.50 2.77
N ILE A 83 4.60 14.95 2.67
CA ILE A 83 5.85 15.72 2.79
C ILE A 83 5.97 16.69 1.60
N GLN A 84 5.73 16.23 0.37
CA GLN A 84 5.84 17.03 -0.84
C GLN A 84 4.89 18.25 -0.84
N THR A 85 3.71 18.09 -0.27
CA THR A 85 2.69 19.15 -0.19
C THR A 85 2.81 20.01 1.08
N GLY A 86 3.78 19.73 1.95
CA GLY A 86 4.03 20.51 3.17
C GLY A 86 3.08 20.22 4.33
N HIS A 87 2.26 19.17 4.24
CA HIS A 87 1.39 18.74 5.34
C HIS A 87 2.17 18.06 6.46
N ILE A 88 3.26 17.38 6.13
CA ILE A 88 4.22 16.83 7.08
C ILE A 88 5.55 17.54 6.88
N ASN A 89 6.05 18.18 7.94
CA ASN A 89 7.33 18.88 7.89
C ASN A 89 8.47 17.85 7.95
N SER A 90 9.13 17.63 6.83
CA SER A 90 10.24 16.69 6.72
C SER A 90 11.19 17.08 5.57
N SER A 91 12.34 16.42 5.47
CA SER A 91 13.34 16.74 4.45
C SER A 91 12.94 16.20 3.07
N LYS A 92 13.55 16.76 2.02
CA LYS A 92 13.40 16.24 0.66
C LYS A 92 13.92 14.80 0.53
N GLU A 93 14.97 14.46 1.26
CA GLU A 93 15.55 13.11 1.30
C GLU A 93 14.54 12.11 1.85
N ASN A 94 13.82 12.44 2.92
CA ASN A 94 12.78 11.59 3.48
C ASN A 94 11.59 11.43 2.53
N MET A 95 11.21 12.48 1.80
CA MET A 95 10.20 12.41 0.75
C MET A 95 10.62 11.42 -0.36
N ILE A 96 11.86 11.52 -0.84
CA ILE A 96 12.38 10.60 -1.86
C ILE A 96 12.42 9.18 -1.33
N GLN A 97 12.91 8.97 -0.11
CA GLN A 97 12.95 7.65 0.52
C GLN A 97 11.56 7.01 0.65
N ALA A 98 10.54 7.81 0.96
CA ALA A 98 9.17 7.34 1.01
C ALA A 98 8.68 6.87 -0.39
N PHE A 99 8.97 7.63 -1.45
CA PHE A 99 8.65 7.21 -2.81
C PHE A 99 9.48 5.99 -3.27
N GLU A 100 10.76 5.89 -2.90
CA GLU A 100 11.59 4.72 -3.18
C GLU A 100 11.04 3.47 -2.49
N THR A 101 10.59 3.60 -1.25
CA THR A 101 9.95 2.52 -0.52
C THR A 101 8.66 2.08 -1.22
N ALA A 102 7.79 3.02 -1.61
CA ALA A 102 6.56 2.71 -2.33
C ALA A 102 6.84 2.01 -3.67
N TYR A 103 7.83 2.48 -4.42
CA TYR A 103 8.23 1.90 -5.71
C TYR A 103 8.83 0.50 -5.57
N SER A 104 9.55 0.23 -4.48
CA SER A 104 10.23 -1.06 -4.27
C SER A 104 9.27 -2.26 -4.10
N TYR A 105 7.97 -2.03 -3.88
CA TYR A 105 6.93 -3.06 -3.78
C TYR A 105 6.14 -3.16 -5.09
N GLU A 106 6.74 -3.76 -6.13
CA GLU A 106 6.20 -3.84 -7.49
C GLU A 106 4.85 -4.54 -7.60
N ASN A 107 4.51 -5.44 -6.67
CA ASN A 107 3.20 -6.11 -6.63
C ASN A 107 2.04 -5.14 -6.36
N SER A 108 2.32 -3.96 -5.82
CA SER A 108 1.35 -2.87 -5.68
C SER A 108 1.38 -1.96 -6.91
N ILE A 109 0.91 -2.44 -8.06
CA ILE A 109 1.02 -1.79 -9.36
C ILE A 109 0.60 -0.32 -9.31
N TYR A 110 -0.50 0.02 -8.63
CA TYR A 110 -1.03 1.38 -8.61
C TYR A 110 -0.08 2.37 -7.91
N TYR A 111 0.21 2.15 -6.63
CA TYR A 111 1.04 3.08 -5.84
C TYR A 111 2.51 3.04 -6.25
N SER A 112 3.02 1.88 -6.65
CA SER A 112 4.36 1.74 -7.20
C SER A 112 4.53 2.56 -8.49
N SER A 113 3.55 2.53 -9.40
CA SER A 113 3.58 3.34 -10.64
C SER A 113 3.51 4.84 -10.35
N LEU A 114 2.68 5.26 -9.40
CA LEU A 114 2.60 6.66 -8.98
C LEU A 114 3.92 7.13 -8.33
N ALA A 115 4.53 6.27 -7.51
CA ALA A 115 5.82 6.55 -6.88
C ALA A 115 6.94 6.66 -7.93
N LYS A 116 6.97 5.75 -8.91
CA LYS A 116 7.89 5.82 -10.05
C LYS A 116 7.83 7.17 -10.75
N TYR A 117 6.61 7.65 -11.04
CA TYR A 117 6.44 8.96 -11.65
C TYR A 117 7.04 10.08 -10.80
N GLN A 118 6.82 10.07 -9.48
CA GLN A 118 7.36 11.08 -8.57
C GLN A 118 8.90 11.01 -8.50
N LEU A 119 9.48 9.82 -8.49
CA LEU A 119 10.95 9.63 -8.49
C LEU A 119 11.58 10.20 -9.76
N ILE A 120 11.04 9.88 -10.94
CA ILE A 120 11.52 10.42 -12.21
C ILE A 120 11.42 11.96 -12.23
N LYS A 121 10.29 12.51 -11.76
CA LYS A 121 10.10 13.96 -11.66
C LYS A 121 11.12 14.66 -10.75
N ASN A 122 11.64 13.95 -9.76
CA ASN A 122 12.68 14.41 -8.85
C ASN A 122 14.10 14.04 -9.31
N ASN A 123 14.28 13.54 -10.53
CA ASN A 123 15.56 13.12 -11.14
C ASN A 123 16.27 12.01 -10.36
N VAL A 124 15.50 11.09 -9.75
CA VAL A 124 16.06 9.91 -9.06
C VAL A 124 16.29 8.79 -10.07
N ASP A 125 17.47 8.17 -10.01
CA ASP A 125 17.80 6.99 -10.82
C ASP A 125 17.13 5.73 -10.26
N ILE A 126 15.98 5.39 -10.81
CA ILE A 126 15.17 4.24 -10.38
C ILE A 126 15.83 2.88 -10.64
N SER A 127 16.83 2.80 -11.52
CA SER A 127 17.51 1.52 -11.83
C SER A 127 18.28 0.93 -10.64
N LYS A 128 18.58 1.77 -9.65
CA LYS A 128 19.30 1.37 -8.43
C LYS A 128 18.39 0.92 -7.29
N ILE A 129 17.07 1.11 -7.44
CA ILE A 129 16.11 0.75 -6.41
C ILE A 129 15.82 -0.74 -6.51
N LYS A 130 16.14 -1.49 -5.45
CA LYS A 130 15.92 -2.93 -5.39
C LYS A 130 14.43 -3.22 -5.13
N ASN A 131 13.88 -4.18 -5.88
CA ASN A 131 12.60 -4.75 -5.58
C ASN A 131 12.61 -5.45 -4.21
N ARG A 132 11.65 -5.13 -3.36
CA ARG A 132 11.48 -5.68 -2.00
C ARG A 132 10.29 -6.61 -1.87
N SER A 133 9.52 -6.82 -2.95
CA SER A 133 8.37 -7.72 -2.90
C SER A 133 8.82 -9.12 -2.50
N LEU A 134 8.21 -9.66 -1.45
CA LEU A 134 8.52 -11.00 -0.93
C LEU A 134 7.94 -12.11 -1.83
N ASN A 135 6.97 -11.79 -2.67
CA ASN A 135 6.36 -12.70 -3.63
C ASN A 135 6.94 -12.46 -5.02
N THR A 136 8.16 -12.87 -5.26
CA THR A 136 8.67 -13.08 -6.61
C THR A 136 7.98 -14.31 -7.20
N GLN A 137 6.72 -14.17 -7.59
CA GLN A 137 6.17 -15.08 -8.58
C GLN A 137 7.06 -14.93 -9.83
N SER A 138 7.59 -16.04 -10.33
CA SER A 138 8.35 -15.98 -11.56
C SER A 138 7.47 -15.39 -12.66
N GLN A 139 8.04 -14.62 -13.59
CA GLN A 139 7.29 -14.05 -14.71
C GLN A 139 6.49 -15.14 -15.47
N GLU A 140 7.00 -16.36 -15.47
CA GLU A 140 6.33 -17.54 -16.02
C GLU A 140 5.05 -17.90 -15.25
N GLN A 141 5.07 -17.81 -13.93
CA GLN A 141 3.91 -18.09 -13.09
C GLN A 141 2.82 -17.01 -13.23
N ILE A 142 3.21 -15.73 -13.28
CA ILE A 142 2.30 -14.60 -13.54
C ILE A 142 1.65 -14.77 -14.93
N ASN A 143 2.43 -15.10 -15.96
CA ASN A 143 1.91 -15.31 -17.31
C ASN A 143 0.99 -16.52 -17.38
N PHE A 144 1.27 -17.58 -16.61
CA PHE A 144 0.42 -18.77 -16.53
C PHE A 144 -0.93 -18.46 -15.85
N GLU A 145 -0.90 -17.75 -14.73
CA GLU A 145 -2.13 -17.35 -14.01
C GLU A 145 -2.98 -16.37 -14.83
N ALA A 146 -2.36 -15.40 -15.50
CA ALA A 146 -3.03 -14.49 -16.41
C ALA A 146 -3.65 -15.25 -17.61
N GLY A 147 -2.96 -16.25 -18.15
CA GLY A 147 -3.47 -17.11 -19.21
C GLY A 147 -4.72 -17.86 -18.80
N ILE A 148 -4.72 -18.49 -17.62
CA ILE A 148 -5.90 -19.19 -17.08
C ILE A 148 -7.08 -18.24 -16.88
N LEU A 149 -6.83 -17.04 -16.37
CA LEU A 149 -7.88 -16.03 -16.14
C LEU A 149 -8.50 -15.57 -17.47
N LEU A 150 -7.68 -15.30 -18.48
CA LEU A 150 -8.13 -14.90 -19.83
C LEU A 150 -8.92 -16.01 -20.51
N GLU A 151 -8.47 -17.26 -20.40
CA GLU A 151 -9.17 -18.42 -20.93
C GLU A 151 -10.52 -18.62 -20.23
N GLY A 152 -10.56 -18.44 -18.91
CA GLY A 152 -11.80 -18.45 -18.14
C GLY A 152 -12.79 -17.38 -18.60
N TYR A 153 -12.35 -16.15 -18.80
CA TYR A 153 -13.22 -15.08 -19.31
C TYR A 153 -13.72 -15.35 -20.73
N ALA A 154 -12.88 -15.94 -21.59
CA ALA A 154 -13.30 -16.34 -22.94
C ALA A 154 -14.36 -17.46 -22.89
N THR A 155 -14.12 -18.48 -22.06
CA THR A 155 -15.02 -19.64 -21.93
C THR A 155 -16.40 -19.26 -21.38
N PHE A 156 -16.43 -18.34 -20.40
CA PHE A 156 -17.68 -17.90 -19.76
C PHE A 156 -18.31 -16.66 -20.41
N GLY A 157 -17.79 -16.18 -21.54
CA GLY A 157 -18.41 -15.12 -22.34
C GLY A 157 -18.31 -13.71 -21.73
N PHE A 158 -17.18 -13.36 -21.11
CA PHE A 158 -16.91 -12.01 -20.58
C PHE A 158 -15.86 -11.24 -21.42
N PRO A 159 -16.15 -10.87 -22.68
CA PRO A 159 -15.16 -10.26 -23.58
C PRO A 159 -14.64 -8.91 -23.09
N GLU A 160 -15.45 -8.12 -22.39
CA GLU A 160 -15.04 -6.86 -21.78
C GLU A 160 -14.01 -7.04 -20.65
N LYS A 161 -14.01 -8.19 -19.98
CA LYS A 161 -13.03 -8.54 -18.97
C LYS A 161 -11.68 -8.92 -19.60
N ILE A 162 -11.71 -9.61 -20.73
CA ILE A 162 -10.51 -9.97 -21.49
C ILE A 162 -9.75 -8.72 -21.88
N TYR A 163 -10.44 -7.74 -22.47
CA TYR A 163 -9.80 -6.48 -22.89
C TYR A 163 -9.18 -5.73 -21.71
N LYS A 164 -9.90 -5.59 -20.59
CA LYS A 164 -9.39 -4.94 -19.38
C LYS A 164 -8.16 -5.63 -18.77
N THR A 165 -8.15 -6.96 -18.78
CA THR A 165 -7.04 -7.75 -18.21
C THR A 165 -5.81 -7.72 -19.10
N TRP A 166 -6.02 -7.63 -20.44
CA TRP A 166 -4.94 -7.62 -21.42
C TRP A 166 -4.32 -6.23 -21.61
N SER A 167 -5.07 -5.16 -21.37
CA SER A 167 -4.62 -3.77 -21.57
C SER A 167 -3.94 -3.15 -20.36
N ASN A 168 -3.89 -3.85 -19.23
CA ASN A 168 -3.16 -3.47 -18.01
C ASN A 168 -1.83 -4.24 -17.91
#